data_c1ba7ff5f0c817b92b3c1e3c965605c0
#
_entry.id   c1ba7ff5f0c817b92b3c1e3c965605c0
#
_cell.length_a   1.000
_cell.length_b   1.000
_cell.length_c   1.000
_cell.angle_alpha   90.00
_cell.angle_beta   90.00
_cell.angle_gamma   90.00
#
_symmetry.space_group_name_H-M   'P 1'
#
loop_
_entity.id
_entity.type
_entity.pdbx_description
1 polymer ?
#
loop_
_entity_poly.entity_id
_entity_poly.type
_entity_poly.pdbx_seq_one_letter_code
_entity_poly.pdbx_strand_id
1 'polypeptide(L)'
;MDLLDKLVEKRATAGDAMTAICDLAATEERDLTDTEDENLKALREDADRLDIRCQELREIQLGNAEAAKLRAEVTSTPAEAEKATQVRVGDEPLTYTERSGTSFFRDLYASQIHHDVSAQGRIARHSSE
;
A
#
# COMPACT_ATOMS: atom_id res chain seq x y z
N MET A 1 23.27 9.70 -7.52
CA MET A 1 22.80 10.82 -6.69
C MET A 1 21.29 10.87 -6.79
N ASP A 2 20.63 10.63 -5.67
CA ASP A 2 19.17 10.62 -5.59
C ASP A 2 18.61 12.06 -5.74
N LEU A 3 17.33 12.19 -6.09
CA LEU A 3 16.66 13.49 -6.19
C LEU A 3 16.70 14.25 -4.86
N LEU A 4 16.53 13.52 -3.75
CA LEU A 4 16.62 14.09 -2.40
C LEU A 4 18.00 14.70 -2.14
N ASP A 5 19.08 13.99 -2.49
CA ASP A 5 20.45 14.49 -2.31
C ASP A 5 20.67 15.79 -3.06
N LYS A 6 20.18 15.87 -4.32
CA LYS A 6 20.28 17.08 -5.14
C LYS A 6 19.53 18.28 -4.55
N LEU A 7 18.37 18.03 -3.93
CA LEU A 7 17.60 19.10 -3.30
C LEU A 7 18.25 19.59 -2.01
N VAL A 8 18.79 18.65 -1.21
CA VAL A 8 19.55 18.98 -0.01
C VAL A 8 20.79 19.82 -0.35
N GLU A 9 21.52 19.45 -1.40
CA GLU A 9 22.68 20.20 -1.88
C GLU A 9 22.30 21.62 -2.35
N LYS A 10 21.21 21.77 -3.11
CA LYS A 10 20.69 23.08 -3.52
C LYS A 10 20.29 23.93 -2.31
N ARG A 11 19.66 23.32 -1.32
CA ARG A 11 19.27 24.01 -0.09
C ARG A 11 20.50 24.48 0.69
N ALA A 12 21.56 23.66 0.77
CA ALA A 12 22.82 24.03 1.41
C ALA A 12 23.47 25.23 0.66
N THR A 13 23.51 25.18 -0.67
CA THR A 13 24.04 26.28 -1.50
C THR A 13 23.28 27.58 -1.26
N ALA A 14 21.95 27.54 -1.14
CA ALA A 14 21.17 28.74 -0.82
C ALA A 14 21.50 29.27 0.58
N GLY A 15 21.72 28.39 1.57
CA GLY A 15 22.15 28.76 2.92
C GLY A 15 23.53 29.44 2.93
N ASP A 16 24.48 28.88 2.19
CA ASP A 16 25.83 29.43 2.06
C ASP A 16 25.80 30.83 1.40
N ALA A 17 24.98 31.02 0.37
CA ALA A 17 24.80 32.31 -0.28
C ALA A 17 24.19 33.36 0.66
N MET A 18 23.20 32.99 1.48
CA MET A 18 22.64 33.88 2.51
C MET A 18 23.72 34.33 3.52
N THR A 19 24.49 33.33 4.01
CA THR A 19 25.57 33.59 4.97
C THR A 19 26.61 34.51 4.37
N ALA A 20 27.03 34.32 3.11
CA ALA A 20 28.00 35.17 2.43
C ALA A 20 27.53 36.63 2.30
N ILE A 21 26.26 36.88 2.03
CA ILE A 21 25.69 38.23 1.98
C ILE A 21 25.79 38.90 3.36
N CYS A 22 25.42 38.19 4.42
CA CYS A 22 25.48 38.71 5.78
C CYS A 22 26.92 38.97 6.25
N ASP A 23 27.85 38.06 5.94
CA ASP A 23 29.27 38.18 6.29
C ASP A 23 29.93 39.37 5.57
N LEU A 24 29.55 39.62 4.32
CA LEU A 24 30.04 40.78 3.57
C LEU A 24 29.62 42.08 4.23
N ALA A 25 28.35 42.23 4.55
CA ALA A 25 27.82 43.40 5.23
C ALA A 25 28.49 43.61 6.60
N ALA A 26 28.68 42.52 7.38
CA ALA A 26 29.37 42.57 8.66
C ALA A 26 30.84 42.97 8.54
N THR A 27 31.55 42.49 7.50
CA THR A 27 32.96 42.82 7.26
C THR A 27 33.13 44.27 6.87
N GLU A 28 32.17 44.83 6.15
CA GLU A 28 32.18 46.24 5.72
C GLU A 28 31.59 47.18 6.81
N GLU A 29 31.21 46.63 7.95
CA GLU A 29 30.61 47.37 9.10
C GLU A 29 29.43 48.26 8.64
N ARG A 30 28.62 47.77 7.68
CA ARG A 30 27.47 48.47 7.10
C ARG A 30 26.20 47.60 7.24
N ASP A 31 25.08 48.25 7.10
CA ASP A 31 23.82 47.54 6.98
C ASP A 31 23.64 46.95 5.57
N LEU A 32 22.70 46.01 5.41
CA LEU A 32 22.36 45.42 4.12
C LEU A 32 21.83 46.51 3.17
N THR A 33 22.28 46.49 1.92
CA THR A 33 21.69 47.32 0.86
C THR A 33 20.32 46.76 0.46
N ASP A 34 19.47 47.62 -0.15
CA ASP A 34 18.14 47.21 -0.62
C ASP A 34 18.20 45.99 -1.55
N THR A 35 19.22 45.95 -2.44
CA THR A 35 19.43 44.80 -3.35
C THR A 35 19.88 43.53 -2.65
N GLU A 36 20.70 43.62 -1.60
CA GLU A 36 21.12 42.49 -0.79
C GLU A 36 19.95 41.96 0.04
N ASP A 37 19.10 42.83 0.59
CA ASP A 37 17.90 42.45 1.32
C ASP A 37 16.87 41.72 0.43
N GLU A 38 16.67 42.23 -0.82
CA GLU A 38 15.84 41.57 -1.82
C GLU A 38 16.38 40.17 -2.19
N ASN A 39 17.67 40.05 -2.41
CA ASN A 39 18.33 38.78 -2.71
C ASN A 39 18.23 37.80 -1.55
N LEU A 40 18.41 38.29 -0.33
CA LEU A 40 18.30 37.48 0.88
C LEU A 40 16.88 36.95 1.09
N LYS A 41 15.86 37.77 0.82
CA LYS A 41 14.44 37.33 0.84
C LYS A 41 14.18 36.28 -0.22
N ALA A 42 14.65 36.46 -1.45
CA ALA A 42 14.47 35.48 -2.52
C ALA A 42 15.16 34.14 -2.20
N LEU A 43 16.38 34.16 -1.69
CA LEU A 43 17.11 32.96 -1.27
C LEU A 43 16.41 32.22 -0.11
N ARG A 44 15.82 32.99 0.81
CA ARG A 44 15.06 32.43 1.92
C ARG A 44 13.79 31.71 1.44
N GLU A 45 13.04 32.35 0.54
CA GLU A 45 11.86 31.72 -0.06
C GLU A 45 12.21 30.46 -0.86
N ASP A 46 13.34 30.46 -1.56
CA ASP A 46 13.83 29.28 -2.26
C ASP A 46 14.24 28.16 -1.29
N ALA A 47 14.92 28.50 -0.21
CA ALA A 47 15.30 27.54 0.83
C ALA A 47 14.06 26.92 1.48
N ASP A 48 13.06 27.71 1.82
CA ASP A 48 11.80 27.22 2.42
C ASP A 48 11.06 26.27 1.46
N ARG A 49 11.00 26.59 0.17
CA ARG A 49 10.41 25.69 -0.86
C ARG A 49 11.19 24.38 -0.98
N LEU A 50 12.51 24.42 -0.91
CA LEU A 50 13.36 23.23 -0.96
C LEU A 50 13.20 22.37 0.30
N ASP A 51 13.07 22.99 1.47
CA ASP A 51 12.84 22.28 2.74
C ASP A 51 11.51 21.52 2.71
N ILE A 52 10.43 22.14 2.27
CA ILE A 52 9.12 21.48 2.10
C ILE A 52 9.25 20.29 1.15
N ARG A 53 9.92 20.48 0.00
CA ARG A 53 10.11 19.43 -1.00
C ARG A 53 10.95 18.26 -0.50
N CYS A 54 11.99 18.55 0.27
CA CYS A 54 12.81 17.52 0.91
C CYS A 54 11.99 16.70 1.93
N GLN A 55 11.14 17.37 2.68
CA GLN A 55 10.27 16.69 3.65
C GLN A 55 9.28 15.75 2.95
N GLU A 56 8.56 16.22 1.93
CA GLU A 56 7.66 15.41 1.13
C GLU A 56 8.34 14.14 0.58
N LEU A 57 9.55 14.28 0.02
CA LEU A 57 10.28 13.14 -0.53
C LEU A 57 10.74 12.15 0.55
N ARG A 58 11.13 12.61 1.74
CA ARG A 58 11.46 11.74 2.88
C ARG A 58 10.24 10.95 3.33
N GLU A 59 9.08 11.58 3.42
CA GLU A 59 7.83 10.91 3.79
C GLU A 59 7.46 9.82 2.78
N ILE A 60 7.61 10.10 1.47
CA ILE A 60 7.39 9.10 0.42
C ILE A 60 8.38 7.92 0.54
N GLN A 61 9.66 8.20 0.79
CA GLN A 61 10.67 7.15 0.96
C GLN A 61 10.38 6.27 2.18
N LEU A 62 9.99 6.87 3.31
CA LEU A 62 9.58 6.14 4.52
C LEU A 62 8.35 5.26 4.25
N GLY A 63 7.30 5.80 3.63
CA GLY A 63 6.11 5.04 3.27
C GLY A 63 6.40 3.87 2.33
N ASN A 64 7.28 4.07 1.35
CA ASN A 64 7.71 3.00 0.44
C ASN A 64 8.52 1.92 1.18
N ALA A 65 9.38 2.29 2.12
CA ALA A 65 10.15 1.35 2.93
C ALA A 65 9.25 0.52 3.85
N GLU A 66 8.25 1.12 4.47
CA GLU A 66 7.24 0.43 5.28
C GLU A 66 6.39 -0.52 4.43
N ALA A 67 5.92 -0.07 3.27
CA ALA A 67 5.19 -0.93 2.34
C ALA A 67 6.02 -2.12 1.85
N ALA A 68 7.32 -1.94 1.63
CA ALA A 68 8.22 -3.02 1.27
C ALA A 68 8.39 -4.05 2.40
N LYS A 69 8.48 -3.59 3.66
CA LYS A 69 8.52 -4.48 4.84
C LYS A 69 7.24 -5.31 4.96
N LEU A 70 6.07 -4.69 4.86
CA LEU A 70 4.79 -5.38 4.92
C LEU A 70 4.65 -6.42 3.79
N ARG A 71 5.08 -6.11 2.57
CA ARG A 71 5.09 -7.09 1.47
C ARG A 71 6.02 -8.27 1.75
N ALA A 72 7.20 -8.02 2.33
CA ALA A 72 8.13 -9.08 2.70
C ALA A 72 7.56 -9.98 3.81
N GLU A 73 6.87 -9.43 4.80
CA GLU A 73 6.18 -10.17 5.84
C GLU A 73 5.07 -11.06 5.26
N VAL A 74 4.24 -10.53 4.36
CA VAL A 74 3.16 -11.30 3.70
C VAL A 74 3.74 -12.41 2.82
N THR A 75 4.85 -12.18 2.12
CA THR A 75 5.47 -13.20 1.27
C THR A 75 6.31 -14.21 2.05
N SER A 76 6.71 -13.91 3.29
CA SER A 76 7.45 -14.87 4.15
C SER A 76 6.54 -15.90 4.84
N THR A 77 5.22 -15.78 4.74
CA THR A 77 4.22 -16.74 5.28
C THR A 77 3.50 -17.61 4.22
N PRO A 78 4.15 -18.10 3.13
CA PRO A 78 3.44 -18.93 2.15
C PRO A 78 3.11 -20.32 2.69
N ALA A 79 3.92 -20.88 3.60
CA ALA A 79 3.74 -22.24 4.10
C ALA A 79 2.56 -22.40 5.09
N GLU A 80 2.19 -21.36 5.82
CA GLU A 80 1.02 -21.38 6.69
C GLU A 80 -0.28 -21.02 5.95
N ALA A 81 -0.21 -20.14 4.95
CA ALA A 81 -1.35 -19.80 4.10
C ALA A 81 -1.78 -20.98 3.20
N GLU A 82 -0.84 -21.78 2.68
CA GLU A 82 -1.16 -23.03 1.96
C GLU A 82 -1.74 -24.10 2.87
N LYS A 83 -1.34 -24.17 4.15
CA LYS A 83 -1.95 -25.08 5.13
C LYS A 83 -3.35 -24.64 5.57
N ALA A 84 -3.62 -23.34 5.60
CA ALA A 84 -4.94 -22.80 5.94
C ALA A 84 -5.94 -22.91 4.77
N THR A 85 -5.49 -22.99 3.53
CA THR A 85 -6.31 -23.19 2.32
C THR A 85 -6.49 -24.66 1.92
N GLN A 86 -5.85 -25.60 2.60
CA GLN A 86 -6.37 -26.95 2.61
C GLN A 86 -7.63 -26.97 3.50
N VAL A 87 -8.69 -26.36 2.98
CA VAL A 87 -10.02 -26.78 3.35
C VAL A 87 -10.04 -28.28 3.06
N ARG A 88 -9.86 -29.10 4.09
CA ARG A 88 -10.31 -30.48 4.02
C ARG A 88 -11.81 -30.38 3.81
N VAL A 89 -12.21 -30.43 2.55
CA VAL A 89 -13.55 -30.81 2.20
C VAL A 89 -13.68 -32.20 2.82
N GLY A 90 -14.29 -32.26 4.01
CA GLY A 90 -14.68 -33.52 4.60
C GLY A 90 -15.46 -34.26 3.51
N ASP A 91 -15.36 -35.57 3.49
CA ASP A 91 -15.89 -36.46 2.49
C ASP A 91 -16.90 -35.83 1.56
N GLU A 92 -16.58 -35.81 0.24
CA GLU A 92 -17.51 -35.30 -0.76
C GLU A 92 -18.89 -35.92 -0.52
N PRO A 93 -19.97 -35.14 -0.44
CA PRO A 93 -21.29 -35.69 -0.22
C PRO A 93 -21.57 -36.73 -1.29
N LEU A 94 -21.75 -37.96 -0.85
CA LEU A 94 -21.85 -39.13 -1.75
C LEU A 94 -23.09 -39.09 -2.63
N THR A 95 -24.11 -38.31 -2.24
CA THR A 95 -25.42 -38.31 -2.89
C THR A 95 -25.44 -37.45 -4.15
N TYR A 96 -24.77 -36.28 -4.17
CA TYR A 96 -24.74 -35.34 -5.29
C TYR A 96 -23.31 -35.04 -5.72
N THR A 97 -22.69 -35.97 -6.43
CA THR A 97 -21.38 -35.81 -7.04
C THR A 97 -21.50 -35.53 -8.54
N GLU A 98 -20.48 -34.96 -9.18
CA GLU A 98 -20.46 -34.77 -10.63
C GLU A 98 -20.68 -36.11 -11.40
N ARG A 99 -20.31 -37.23 -10.80
CA ARG A 99 -20.43 -38.56 -11.39
C ARG A 99 -21.81 -39.20 -11.17
N SER A 100 -22.60 -38.68 -10.24
CA SER A 100 -23.92 -39.29 -9.88
C SER A 100 -24.99 -39.01 -10.94
N GLY A 101 -24.81 -38.04 -11.83
CA GLY A 101 -25.78 -37.63 -12.84
C GLY A 101 -27.06 -37.03 -12.27
N THR A 102 -27.12 -36.82 -10.95
CA THR A 102 -28.25 -36.24 -10.24
C THR A 102 -27.90 -34.86 -9.74
N SER A 103 -28.86 -33.93 -9.79
CA SER A 103 -28.70 -32.56 -9.31
C SER A 103 -29.61 -32.32 -8.11
N PHE A 104 -29.05 -31.74 -7.05
CA PHE A 104 -29.81 -31.36 -5.87
C PHE A 104 -31.02 -30.47 -6.20
N PHE A 105 -30.83 -29.47 -7.03
CA PHE A 105 -31.94 -28.59 -7.42
C PHE A 105 -33.00 -29.27 -8.25
N ARG A 106 -32.64 -30.24 -9.11
CA ARG A 106 -33.58 -31.05 -9.88
C ARG A 106 -34.40 -31.93 -8.98
N ASP A 107 -33.76 -32.57 -7.98
CA ASP A 107 -34.44 -33.43 -7.03
C ASP A 107 -35.31 -32.62 -6.06
N LEU A 108 -34.90 -31.44 -5.67
CA LEU A 108 -35.69 -30.49 -4.90
C LEU A 108 -36.97 -30.11 -5.64
N TYR A 109 -36.85 -29.76 -6.92
CA TYR A 109 -37.99 -29.44 -7.78
C TYR A 109 -38.94 -30.64 -7.93
N ALA A 110 -38.41 -31.83 -8.23
CA ALA A 110 -39.18 -33.06 -8.38
C ALA A 110 -39.90 -33.45 -7.07
N SER A 111 -39.25 -33.28 -5.93
CA SER A 111 -39.84 -33.58 -4.62
C SER A 111 -40.97 -32.61 -4.23
N GLN A 112 -40.84 -31.34 -4.57
CA GLN A 112 -41.80 -30.29 -4.21
C GLN A 112 -43.04 -30.28 -5.14
N ILE A 113 -42.83 -30.46 -6.46
CA ILE A 113 -43.89 -30.31 -7.45
C ILE A 113 -44.47 -31.65 -7.89
N HIS A 114 -43.64 -32.67 -8.04
CA HIS A 114 -44.08 -33.99 -8.52
C HIS A 114 -44.20 -35.04 -7.40
N HIS A 115 -43.90 -34.67 -6.14
CA HIS A 115 -43.90 -35.57 -4.98
C HIS A 115 -43.11 -36.86 -5.22
N ASP A 116 -41.99 -36.79 -5.95
CA ASP A 116 -41.15 -37.94 -6.25
C ASP A 116 -40.45 -38.45 -4.99
N VAL A 117 -40.86 -39.66 -4.57
CA VAL A 117 -40.34 -40.33 -3.35
C VAL A 117 -38.85 -40.63 -3.48
N SER A 118 -38.35 -40.91 -4.69
CA SER A 118 -36.93 -41.19 -4.95
C SER A 118 -36.10 -39.94 -4.77
N ALA A 119 -36.59 -38.79 -5.24
CA ALA A 119 -35.95 -37.49 -5.04
C ALA A 119 -35.94 -37.08 -3.57
N GLN A 120 -37.04 -37.29 -2.85
CA GLN A 120 -37.13 -37.03 -1.40
C GLN A 120 -36.13 -37.89 -0.62
N GLY A 121 -35.96 -39.17 -0.98
CA GLY A 121 -34.98 -40.07 -0.37
C GLY A 121 -33.52 -39.64 -0.60
N ARG A 122 -33.19 -39.08 -1.77
CA ARG A 122 -31.85 -38.56 -2.05
C ARG A 122 -31.56 -37.27 -1.27
N ILE A 123 -32.55 -36.38 -1.18
CA ILE A 123 -32.44 -35.14 -0.40
C ILE A 123 -32.24 -35.44 1.09
N ALA A 124 -33.03 -36.36 1.63
CA ALA A 124 -32.93 -36.79 3.04
C ALA A 124 -31.56 -37.41 3.34
N ARG A 125 -31.01 -38.21 2.43
CA ARG A 125 -29.68 -38.80 2.55
C ARG A 125 -28.58 -37.72 2.56
N HIS A 126 -28.65 -36.77 1.63
CA HIS A 126 -27.71 -35.67 1.59
C HIS A 126 -27.75 -34.78 2.83
N SER A 127 -28.91 -34.60 3.44
CA SER A 127 -29.07 -33.87 4.71
C SER A 127 -28.44 -34.58 5.91
N SER A 128 -28.15 -35.88 5.81
CA SER A 128 -27.53 -36.69 6.86
C SER A 128 -26.04 -36.96 6.65
N GLU A 129 -25.48 -36.58 5.54
CA GLU A 129 -24.05 -36.64 5.19
C GLU A 129 -23.28 -35.42 5.77
#